data_31068a5dbc85c3e219bb872c4dbcf1bd
#
_entry.id   31068a5dbc85c3e219bb872c4dbcf1bd
#
_cell.length_a   1.000
_cell.length_b   1.000
_cell.length_c   1.000
_cell.angle_alpha   90.00
_cell.angle_beta   90.00
_cell.angle_gamma   90.00
#
_symmetry.space_group_name_H-M   'P 1'
#
loop_
_entity.id
_entity.type
_entity.pdbx_description
1 polymer ?
#
loop_
_entity_poly.entity_id
_entity_poly.type
_entity_poly.pdbx_seq_one_letter_code
_entity_poly.pdbx_strand_id
1 'polypeptide(L)'
;MEERIQNLLKERFGRDIDNCTKSEIFEVLMVLTKQEMASRKRNEGNKKLYYISAEFLIGKLLSNNLINLGLYDQVEDALKKHGRNLTEIEEMELEPSLGNGGLGRLAACFLDSVATLGLPGDGIGLNYHFGLFRQMFVDNKQKEIKNPWITSESWLVKQPVSFQVPFKNFTMRSVLYDIDVPGYESGCNRLHLFDVDTVDESIVPQDSINFDKHQIQKNLTLFLYPDDSDRAGQLLRIYQQY
;
A
#
# COMPACT_ATOMS: atom_id res chain seq x y z
N MET A 1 -14.54 -21.60 -3.04
CA MET A 1 -14.39 -20.18 -2.68
C MET A 1 -15.36 -19.74 -1.58
N GLU A 2 -16.64 -19.92 -1.74
CA GLU A 2 -17.68 -19.52 -0.78
C GLU A 2 -17.42 -20.03 0.65
N GLU A 3 -17.17 -21.33 0.82
CA GLU A 3 -16.86 -21.94 2.13
C GLU A 3 -15.63 -21.30 2.82
N ARG A 4 -14.61 -20.96 2.05
CA ARG A 4 -13.40 -20.30 2.59
C ARG A 4 -13.73 -18.90 3.11
N ILE A 5 -14.52 -18.11 2.35
CA ILE A 5 -14.95 -16.78 2.77
C ILE A 5 -15.79 -16.90 4.04
N GLN A 6 -16.75 -17.81 4.08
CA GLN A 6 -17.61 -18.06 5.25
C GLN A 6 -16.80 -18.45 6.49
N ASN A 7 -15.82 -19.34 6.34
CA ASN A 7 -14.98 -19.77 7.46
C ASN A 7 -14.14 -18.63 8.02
N LEU A 8 -13.54 -17.82 7.17
CA LEU A 8 -12.78 -16.64 7.60
C LEU A 8 -13.67 -15.58 8.28
N LEU A 9 -14.88 -15.35 7.76
CA LEU A 9 -15.83 -14.43 8.39
C LEU A 9 -16.25 -14.91 9.78
N LYS A 10 -16.52 -16.20 9.94
CA LYS A 10 -16.86 -16.81 11.24
C LYS A 10 -15.69 -16.76 12.21
N GLU A 11 -14.48 -17.04 11.74
CA GLU A 11 -13.27 -17.02 12.55
C GLU A 11 -12.96 -15.60 13.08
N ARG A 12 -13.05 -14.59 12.22
CA ARG A 12 -12.67 -13.21 12.58
C ARG A 12 -13.78 -12.41 13.26
N PHE A 13 -15.01 -12.59 12.84
CA PHE A 13 -16.15 -11.77 13.27
C PHE A 13 -17.28 -12.54 13.95
N GLY A 14 -17.20 -13.88 13.98
CA GLY A 14 -18.27 -14.72 14.58
C GLY A 14 -19.58 -14.68 13.82
N ARG A 15 -19.59 -14.22 12.56
CA ARG A 15 -20.79 -14.00 11.73
C ARG A 15 -20.61 -14.64 10.35
N ASP A 16 -21.76 -14.91 9.70
CA ASP A 16 -21.79 -15.32 8.30
C ASP A 16 -21.86 -14.10 7.35
N ILE A 17 -21.69 -14.35 6.06
CA ILE A 17 -21.63 -13.31 5.02
C ILE A 17 -22.91 -12.44 4.97
N ASP A 18 -24.07 -13.00 5.30
CA ASP A 18 -25.36 -12.30 5.24
C ASP A 18 -25.46 -11.23 6.34
N ASN A 19 -24.76 -11.45 7.46
CA ASN A 19 -24.76 -10.60 8.65
C ASN A 19 -23.52 -9.71 8.80
N CYS A 20 -22.55 -9.81 7.87
CA CYS A 20 -21.35 -8.99 7.86
C CYS A 20 -21.54 -7.67 7.09
N THR A 21 -20.83 -6.63 7.52
CA THR A 21 -20.74 -5.36 6.82
C THR A 21 -19.84 -5.50 5.58
N LYS A 22 -19.94 -4.56 4.62
CA LYS A 22 -19.06 -4.52 3.46
C LYS A 22 -17.58 -4.43 3.85
N SER A 23 -17.26 -3.66 4.89
CA SER A 23 -15.90 -3.52 5.39
C SER A 23 -15.33 -4.82 5.97
N GLU A 24 -16.13 -5.58 6.72
CA GLU A 24 -15.72 -6.89 7.26
C GLU A 24 -15.51 -7.91 6.13
N ILE A 25 -16.35 -7.90 5.11
CA ILE A 25 -16.19 -8.76 3.93
C ILE A 25 -14.93 -8.36 3.16
N PHE A 26 -14.69 -7.06 2.95
CA PHE A 26 -13.45 -6.56 2.32
C PHE A 26 -12.20 -7.05 3.06
N GLU A 27 -12.17 -6.93 4.39
CA GLU A 27 -11.04 -7.38 5.21
C GLU A 27 -10.75 -8.87 5.02
N VAL A 28 -11.79 -9.70 5.01
CA VAL A 28 -11.64 -11.15 4.78
C VAL A 28 -11.15 -11.43 3.35
N LEU A 29 -11.67 -10.74 2.33
CA LEU A 29 -11.22 -10.90 0.96
C LEU A 29 -9.76 -10.49 0.78
N MET A 30 -9.32 -9.42 1.45
CA MET A 30 -7.93 -9.00 1.46
C MET A 30 -7.04 -10.07 2.11
N VAL A 31 -7.42 -10.61 3.27
CA VAL A 31 -6.67 -11.69 3.94
C VAL A 31 -6.58 -12.93 3.08
N LEU A 32 -7.70 -13.36 2.49
CA LEU A 32 -7.73 -14.49 1.56
C LEU A 32 -6.79 -14.28 0.37
N THR A 33 -6.86 -13.09 -0.22
CA THR A 33 -6.02 -12.73 -1.36
C THR A 33 -4.54 -12.72 -0.99
N LYS A 34 -4.17 -12.18 0.19
CA LYS A 34 -2.78 -12.24 0.72
C LYS A 34 -2.31 -13.68 0.93
N GLN A 35 -3.16 -14.58 1.43
CA GLN A 35 -2.83 -16.00 1.59
C GLN A 35 -2.55 -16.67 0.23
N GLU A 36 -3.34 -16.38 -0.79
CA GLU A 36 -3.13 -16.90 -2.14
C GLU A 36 -1.84 -16.36 -2.77
N MET A 37 -1.57 -15.06 -2.63
CA MET A 37 -0.32 -14.46 -3.09
C MET A 37 0.90 -15.09 -2.41
N ALA A 38 0.83 -15.33 -1.10
CA ALA A 38 1.91 -15.95 -0.33
C ALA A 38 2.22 -17.38 -0.77
N SER A 39 1.23 -18.11 -1.34
CA SER A 39 1.39 -19.45 -1.89
C SER A 39 2.04 -19.46 -3.29
N ARG A 40 2.06 -18.33 -4.00
CA ARG A 40 2.63 -18.22 -5.34
C ARG A 40 4.15 -18.33 -5.31
N LYS A 41 4.69 -19.05 -6.30
CA LYS A 41 6.15 -19.14 -6.49
C LYS A 41 6.72 -17.77 -6.83
N ARG A 42 7.83 -17.39 -6.20
CA ARG A 42 8.58 -16.19 -6.55
C ARG A 42 9.23 -16.36 -7.93
N ASN A 43 9.23 -15.24 -8.69
CA ASN A 43 10.02 -15.20 -9.92
C ASN A 43 11.49 -15.14 -9.56
N GLU A 44 12.25 -16.14 -9.98
CA GLU A 44 13.66 -16.30 -9.66
C GLU A 44 14.50 -16.41 -10.93
N GLY A 45 15.77 -16.04 -10.86
CA GLY A 45 16.71 -16.11 -11.97
C GLY A 45 18.13 -15.69 -11.59
N ASN A 46 19.07 -15.90 -12.49
CA ASN A 46 20.49 -15.55 -12.27
C ASN A 46 20.74 -14.03 -12.14
N LYS A 47 19.80 -13.19 -12.62
CA LYS A 47 19.84 -11.75 -12.51
C LYS A 47 18.48 -11.28 -12.01
N LYS A 48 18.49 -10.25 -11.17
CA LYS A 48 17.28 -9.63 -10.64
C LYS A 48 17.28 -8.15 -10.97
N LEU A 49 16.13 -7.65 -11.45
CA LEU A 49 15.89 -6.23 -11.64
C LEU A 49 15.43 -5.61 -10.32
N TYR A 50 15.95 -4.44 -9.99
CA TYR A 50 15.41 -3.58 -8.94
C TYR A 50 14.94 -2.27 -9.56
N TYR A 51 13.64 -2.01 -9.48
CA TYR A 51 13.05 -0.76 -9.96
C TYR A 51 12.93 0.20 -8.78
N ILE A 52 13.82 1.19 -8.73
CA ILE A 52 13.85 2.19 -7.65
C ILE A 52 13.06 3.40 -8.11
N SER A 53 12.06 3.80 -7.35
CA SER A 53 11.23 4.98 -7.62
C SER A 53 10.82 5.68 -6.34
N ALA A 54 10.70 7.01 -6.41
CA ALA A 54 10.10 7.80 -5.34
C ALA A 54 8.60 7.57 -5.23
N GLU A 55 7.95 7.06 -6.28
CA GLU A 55 6.51 6.85 -6.36
C GLU A 55 6.16 5.48 -6.92
N PHE A 56 5.10 4.87 -6.36
CA PHE A 56 4.42 3.71 -6.93
C PHE A 56 2.90 3.92 -6.82
N LEU A 57 2.29 4.48 -7.87
CA LEU A 57 0.83 4.68 -7.93
C LEU A 57 0.15 3.36 -8.32
N ILE A 58 0.07 2.44 -7.36
CA ILE A 58 -0.41 1.08 -7.56
C ILE A 58 -1.95 0.96 -7.63
N GLY A 59 -2.67 1.97 -7.14
CA GLY A 59 -4.12 1.96 -7.09
C GLY A 59 -4.70 0.99 -6.05
N LYS A 60 -6.00 0.74 -6.11
CA LYS A 60 -6.67 -0.30 -5.31
C LYS A 60 -6.20 -1.68 -5.76
N LEU A 61 -5.94 -2.55 -4.82
CA LEU A 61 -5.24 -3.82 -5.06
C LEU A 61 -6.16 -5.05 -5.08
N LEU A 62 -7.34 -5.00 -4.44
CA LEU A 62 -8.18 -6.19 -4.31
C LEU A 62 -8.55 -6.78 -5.67
N SER A 63 -9.20 -6.00 -6.55
CA SER A 63 -9.61 -6.46 -7.88
C SER A 63 -8.43 -6.86 -8.73
N ASN A 64 -7.38 -6.03 -8.77
CA ASN A 64 -6.17 -6.32 -9.53
C ASN A 64 -5.56 -7.66 -9.12
N ASN A 65 -5.43 -7.89 -7.82
CA ASN A 65 -4.83 -9.12 -7.31
C ASN A 65 -5.75 -10.34 -7.54
N LEU A 66 -7.06 -10.21 -7.36
CA LEU A 66 -8.01 -11.29 -7.66
C LEU A 66 -7.99 -11.68 -9.15
N ILE A 67 -7.89 -10.70 -10.06
CA ILE A 67 -7.76 -10.94 -11.51
C ILE A 67 -6.44 -11.67 -11.80
N ASN A 68 -5.31 -11.16 -11.31
CA ASN A 68 -4.00 -11.76 -11.54
C ASN A 68 -3.88 -13.18 -10.96
N LEU A 69 -4.63 -13.48 -9.89
CA LEU A 69 -4.71 -14.80 -9.27
C LEU A 69 -5.71 -15.74 -9.98
N GLY A 70 -6.55 -15.24 -10.89
CA GLY A 70 -7.62 -16.00 -11.52
C GLY A 70 -8.79 -16.34 -10.58
N LEU A 71 -9.01 -15.51 -9.57
CA LEU A 71 -10.00 -15.73 -8.51
C LEU A 71 -11.19 -14.79 -8.58
N TYR A 72 -11.14 -13.74 -9.43
CA TYR A 72 -12.14 -12.67 -9.46
C TYR A 72 -13.57 -13.22 -9.64
N ASP A 73 -13.80 -14.01 -10.69
CA ASP A 73 -15.13 -14.56 -10.99
C ASP A 73 -15.62 -15.50 -9.88
N GLN A 74 -14.71 -16.30 -9.28
CA GLN A 74 -15.07 -17.22 -8.20
C GLN A 74 -15.50 -16.49 -6.93
N VAL A 75 -14.87 -15.35 -6.63
CA VAL A 75 -15.22 -14.49 -5.49
C VAL A 75 -16.53 -13.76 -5.79
N GLU A 76 -16.66 -13.18 -6.99
CA GLU A 76 -17.87 -12.49 -7.42
C GLU A 76 -19.11 -13.42 -7.35
N ASP A 77 -19.00 -14.64 -7.90
CA ASP A 77 -20.08 -15.64 -7.87
C ASP A 77 -20.42 -16.09 -6.44
N ALA A 78 -19.42 -16.24 -5.58
CA ALA A 78 -19.65 -16.58 -4.17
C ALA A 78 -20.45 -15.47 -3.44
N LEU A 79 -20.09 -14.20 -3.68
CA LEU A 79 -20.77 -13.05 -3.09
C LEU A 79 -22.19 -12.87 -3.64
N LYS A 80 -22.41 -13.05 -4.96
CA LYS A 80 -23.71 -12.93 -5.62
C LYS A 80 -24.76 -13.89 -5.03
N LYS A 81 -24.37 -15.09 -4.64
CA LYS A 81 -25.29 -16.07 -4.00
C LYS A 81 -25.90 -15.54 -2.69
N HIS A 82 -25.21 -14.62 -2.04
CA HIS A 82 -25.64 -13.95 -0.80
C HIS A 82 -26.16 -12.52 -1.04
N GLY A 83 -26.45 -12.19 -2.31
CA GLY A 83 -26.93 -10.84 -2.67
C GLY A 83 -25.92 -9.73 -2.43
N ARG A 84 -24.61 -10.08 -2.36
CA ARG A 84 -23.53 -9.12 -2.18
C ARG A 84 -22.88 -8.77 -3.52
N ASN A 85 -22.46 -7.52 -3.66
CA ASN A 85 -21.80 -7.01 -4.87
C ASN A 85 -20.33 -6.77 -4.59
N LEU A 86 -19.45 -7.43 -5.34
CA LEU A 86 -17.99 -7.29 -5.19
C LEU A 86 -17.55 -5.83 -5.42
N THR A 87 -18.07 -5.14 -6.44
CA THR A 87 -17.72 -3.75 -6.73
C THR A 87 -18.02 -2.80 -5.55
N GLU A 88 -19.14 -3.04 -4.84
CA GLU A 88 -19.48 -2.25 -3.64
C GLU A 88 -18.56 -2.56 -2.44
N ILE A 89 -18.02 -3.77 -2.38
CA ILE A 89 -17.06 -4.19 -1.35
C ILE A 89 -15.69 -3.59 -1.65
N GLU A 90 -15.26 -3.55 -2.90
CA GLU A 90 -14.03 -2.93 -3.37
C GLU A 90 -13.96 -1.42 -3.06
N GLU A 91 -15.12 -0.75 -2.95
CA GLU A 91 -15.17 0.66 -2.54
C GLU A 91 -14.74 0.88 -1.07
N MET A 92 -14.71 -0.17 -0.26
CA MET A 92 -14.21 -0.08 1.13
C MET A 92 -12.69 0.00 1.20
N GLU A 93 -11.98 -0.34 0.11
CA GLU A 93 -10.53 -0.28 0.06
C GLU A 93 -10.02 1.16 0.11
N LEU A 94 -9.14 1.44 1.07
CA LEU A 94 -8.36 2.66 1.09
C LEU A 94 -7.18 2.49 0.11
N GLU A 95 -7.15 3.35 -0.91
CA GLU A 95 -6.09 3.29 -1.93
C GLU A 95 -4.73 3.63 -1.31
N PRO A 96 -3.70 2.77 -1.51
CA PRO A 96 -2.35 3.06 -1.05
C PRO A 96 -1.82 4.38 -1.61
N SER A 97 -1.50 5.32 -0.72
CA SER A 97 -1.07 6.67 -1.08
C SER A 97 0.44 6.74 -1.37
N LEU A 98 0.92 5.91 -2.29
CA LEU A 98 2.35 5.71 -2.58
C LEU A 98 2.81 6.42 -3.87
N GLY A 99 1.95 7.13 -4.54
CA GLY A 99 2.26 7.84 -5.78
C GLY A 99 1.19 8.87 -6.13
N ASN A 100 1.50 9.76 -7.08
CA ASN A 100 0.62 10.86 -7.43
C ASN A 100 0.40 11.03 -8.94
N GLY A 101 1.37 10.70 -9.77
CA GLY A 101 1.30 11.06 -11.18
C GLY A 101 1.89 10.02 -12.12
N GLY A 102 2.29 10.48 -13.31
CA GLY A 102 2.79 9.64 -14.39
C GLY A 102 4.03 8.83 -14.03
N LEU A 103 4.93 9.38 -13.22
CA LEU A 103 6.11 8.67 -12.73
C LEU A 103 5.71 7.44 -11.90
N GLY A 104 4.82 7.65 -10.92
CA GLY A 104 4.35 6.57 -10.05
C GLY A 104 3.49 5.54 -10.79
N ARG A 105 2.65 5.97 -11.74
CA ARG A 105 1.86 5.04 -12.54
C ARG A 105 2.72 4.21 -13.48
N LEU A 106 3.74 4.81 -14.09
CA LEU A 106 4.68 4.08 -14.94
C LEU A 106 5.45 3.02 -14.14
N ALA A 107 5.92 3.37 -12.93
CA ALA A 107 6.58 2.42 -12.02
C ALA A 107 5.67 1.24 -11.67
N ALA A 108 4.39 1.50 -11.33
CA ALA A 108 3.40 0.48 -11.03
C ALA A 108 3.15 -0.45 -12.24
N CYS A 109 2.97 0.11 -13.44
CA CYS A 109 2.74 -0.67 -14.66
C CYS A 109 3.95 -1.54 -15.01
N PHE A 110 5.17 -1.04 -14.87
CA PHE A 110 6.36 -1.85 -15.11
C PHE A 110 6.50 -2.97 -14.09
N LEU A 111 6.20 -2.72 -12.82
CA LEU A 111 6.30 -3.73 -11.78
C LEU A 111 5.30 -4.88 -12.04
N ASP A 112 4.06 -4.55 -12.42
CA ASP A 112 3.03 -5.52 -12.81
C ASP A 112 3.45 -6.30 -14.07
N SER A 113 3.96 -5.62 -15.10
CA SER A 113 4.43 -6.25 -16.34
C SER A 113 5.60 -7.21 -16.10
N VAL A 114 6.57 -6.82 -15.27
CA VAL A 114 7.72 -7.67 -14.91
C VAL A 114 7.25 -8.92 -14.17
N ALA A 115 6.28 -8.79 -13.26
CA ALA A 115 5.69 -9.93 -12.57
C ALA A 115 4.94 -10.85 -13.54
N THR A 116 4.11 -10.30 -14.42
CA THR A 116 3.32 -11.05 -15.43
C THR A 116 4.20 -11.79 -16.43
N LEU A 117 5.33 -11.20 -16.82
CA LEU A 117 6.31 -11.88 -17.69
C LEU A 117 7.14 -12.95 -16.97
N GLY A 118 6.91 -13.20 -15.70
CA GLY A 118 7.67 -14.18 -14.90
C GLY A 118 9.13 -13.79 -14.69
N LEU A 119 9.46 -12.50 -14.84
CA LEU A 119 10.83 -12.02 -14.69
C LEU A 119 11.13 -11.68 -13.21
N PRO A 120 12.32 -12.04 -12.69
CA PRO A 120 12.72 -11.70 -11.34
C PRO A 120 13.01 -10.20 -11.24
N GLY A 121 12.09 -9.46 -10.59
CA GLY A 121 12.22 -8.01 -10.44
C GLY A 121 11.36 -7.48 -9.32
N ASP A 122 11.95 -6.64 -8.46
CA ASP A 122 11.24 -6.03 -7.35
C ASP A 122 11.27 -4.49 -7.44
N GLY A 123 10.23 -3.85 -6.91
CA GLY A 123 10.20 -2.42 -6.69
C GLY A 123 10.86 -2.04 -5.36
N ILE A 124 11.45 -0.85 -5.31
CA ILE A 124 12.01 -0.27 -4.08
C ILE A 124 11.53 1.18 -3.97
N GLY A 125 10.89 1.51 -2.86
CA GLY A 125 10.36 2.84 -2.57
C GLY A 125 10.23 3.14 -1.09
N LEU A 126 9.55 4.23 -0.76
CA LEU A 126 9.24 4.65 0.59
C LEU A 126 7.78 4.37 0.94
N ASN A 127 7.52 4.05 2.19
CA ASN A 127 6.19 3.85 2.73
C ASN A 127 5.60 5.17 3.22
N TYR A 128 4.98 5.94 2.33
CA TYR A 128 4.34 7.20 2.73
C TYR A 128 3.02 6.94 3.47
N HIS A 129 2.86 7.54 4.66
CA HIS A 129 1.68 7.35 5.49
C HIS A 129 0.45 8.09 4.97
N PHE A 130 0.66 9.28 4.38
CA PHE A 130 -0.41 10.15 3.91
C PHE A 130 -0.34 10.45 2.40
N GLY A 131 0.67 9.94 1.70
CA GLY A 131 0.89 10.20 0.30
C GLY A 131 1.10 11.68 0.01
N LEU A 132 0.39 12.21 -1.01
CA LEU A 132 0.43 13.64 -1.31
C LEU A 132 -0.52 14.40 -0.37
N PHE A 133 -1.81 14.25 -0.54
CA PHE A 133 -2.89 14.76 0.32
C PHE A 133 -4.25 14.30 -0.21
N ARG A 134 -5.28 14.48 0.60
CA ARG A 134 -6.68 14.36 0.19
C ARG A 134 -7.27 15.75 -0.01
N GLN A 135 -7.93 15.97 -1.16
CA GLN A 135 -8.66 17.21 -1.42
C GLN A 135 -10.04 17.17 -0.79
N MET A 136 -10.38 18.24 -0.09
CA MET A 136 -11.71 18.52 0.45
C MET A 136 -12.21 19.88 -0.04
N PHE A 137 -13.52 20.06 -0.06
CA PHE A 137 -14.15 21.36 -0.30
C PHE A 137 -14.82 21.81 0.99
N VAL A 138 -14.38 22.95 1.52
CA VAL A 138 -14.91 23.59 2.73
C VAL A 138 -15.18 25.04 2.40
N ASP A 139 -16.40 25.53 2.63
CA ASP A 139 -16.84 26.90 2.33
C ASP A 139 -16.51 27.35 0.89
N ASN A 140 -16.76 26.47 -0.09
CA ASN A 140 -16.47 26.66 -1.52
C ASN A 140 -14.98 26.90 -1.84
N LYS A 141 -14.08 26.49 -0.96
CA LYS A 141 -12.63 26.53 -1.16
C LYS A 141 -12.04 25.13 -1.07
N GLN A 142 -11.00 24.88 -1.88
CA GLN A 142 -10.21 23.69 -1.75
C GLN A 142 -9.42 23.72 -0.44
N LYS A 143 -9.38 22.58 0.25
CA LYS A 143 -8.59 22.35 1.44
C LYS A 143 -7.86 21.02 1.31
N GLU A 144 -6.57 21.01 1.58
CA GLU A 144 -5.73 19.82 1.63
C GLU A 144 -5.70 19.27 3.05
N ILE A 145 -5.94 17.98 3.19
CA ILE A 145 -5.84 17.26 4.47
C ILE A 145 -5.01 15.99 4.29
N LYS A 146 -4.53 15.42 5.39
CA LYS A 146 -3.84 14.13 5.36
C LYS A 146 -4.74 13.01 4.81
N ASN A 147 -4.13 12.05 4.11
CA ASN A 147 -4.84 10.92 3.47
C ASN A 147 -4.34 9.57 4.03
N PRO A 148 -4.73 9.19 5.27
CA PRO A 148 -4.30 7.94 5.87
C PRO A 148 -4.90 6.76 5.11
N TRP A 149 -4.08 5.72 4.85
CA TRP A 149 -4.49 4.50 4.18
C TRP A 149 -4.03 3.22 4.92
N ILE A 150 -3.07 3.37 5.83
CA ILE A 150 -2.51 2.26 6.60
C ILE A 150 -3.45 1.97 7.77
N THR A 151 -4.00 0.78 7.80
CA THR A 151 -4.89 0.29 8.86
C THR A 151 -4.25 -0.92 9.56
N SER A 152 -4.86 -1.39 10.64
CA SER A 152 -4.41 -2.60 11.36
C SER A 152 -4.31 -3.82 10.46
N GLU A 153 -5.26 -3.95 9.52
CA GLU A 153 -5.19 -4.89 8.41
C GLU A 153 -4.90 -4.11 7.13
N SER A 154 -3.80 -4.40 6.47
CA SER A 154 -3.34 -3.68 5.28
C SER A 154 -2.64 -4.65 4.33
N TRP A 155 -2.41 -4.21 3.09
CA TRP A 155 -1.59 -4.96 2.13
C TRP A 155 -0.12 -5.06 2.56
N LEU A 156 0.34 -4.16 3.41
CA LEU A 156 1.70 -4.15 3.94
C LEU A 156 1.98 -5.37 4.82
N VAL A 157 3.13 -5.98 4.61
CA VAL A 157 3.65 -7.06 5.44
C VAL A 157 5.00 -6.64 6.00
N LYS A 158 5.03 -6.34 7.31
CA LYS A 158 6.29 -5.96 7.99
C LYS A 158 7.29 -7.10 7.94
N GLN A 159 8.52 -6.79 7.52
CA GLN A 159 9.61 -7.74 7.46
C GLN A 159 10.47 -7.68 8.74
N PRO A 160 11.08 -8.81 9.16
CA PRO A 160 11.95 -8.84 10.33
C PRO A 160 13.34 -8.28 10.02
N VAL A 161 13.41 -7.24 9.21
CA VAL A 161 14.66 -6.62 8.74
C VAL A 161 14.61 -5.13 9.03
N SER A 162 15.73 -4.59 9.50
CA SER A 162 15.91 -3.14 9.68
C SER A 162 17.33 -2.74 9.36
N PHE A 163 17.49 -1.49 8.95
CA PHE A 163 18.78 -0.93 8.55
C PHE A 163 19.07 0.33 9.36
N GLN A 164 20.34 0.56 9.66
CA GLN A 164 20.79 1.84 10.20
C GLN A 164 21.23 2.73 9.04
N VAL A 165 20.57 3.86 8.85
CA VAL A 165 20.87 4.84 7.81
C VAL A 165 21.58 6.03 8.45
N PRO A 166 22.90 6.16 8.27
CA PRO A 166 23.67 7.25 8.87
C PRO A 166 23.53 8.52 8.01
N PHE A 167 23.11 9.59 8.64
CA PHE A 167 23.20 10.96 8.12
C PHE A 167 24.38 11.68 8.80
N LYS A 168 24.74 12.88 8.33
CA LYS A 168 25.90 13.62 8.86
C LYS A 168 25.87 13.79 10.39
N ASN A 169 24.71 14.08 10.96
CA ASN A 169 24.58 14.46 12.37
C ASN A 169 23.69 13.50 13.18
N PHE A 170 23.08 12.51 12.57
CA PHE A 170 22.21 11.54 13.24
C PHE A 170 22.12 10.25 12.42
N THR A 171 21.57 9.21 13.04
CA THR A 171 21.30 7.94 12.36
C THR A 171 19.82 7.63 12.55
N MET A 172 19.17 7.12 11.51
CA MET A 172 17.81 6.63 11.59
C MET A 172 17.76 5.12 11.40
N ARG A 173 16.80 4.49 12.04
CA ARG A 173 16.49 3.09 11.80
C ARG A 173 15.39 3.00 10.79
N SER A 174 15.70 2.40 9.66
CA SER A 174 14.73 2.07 8.61
C SER A 174 14.20 0.67 8.84
N VAL A 175 12.89 0.49 8.71
CA VAL A 175 12.18 -0.79 8.73
C VAL A 175 11.61 -1.08 7.35
N LEU A 176 11.43 -2.36 7.02
CA LEU A 176 10.98 -2.80 5.72
C LEU A 176 9.55 -3.35 5.79
N TYR A 177 8.74 -2.93 4.84
CA TYR A 177 7.44 -3.51 4.53
C TYR A 177 7.41 -4.00 3.09
N ASP A 178 6.74 -5.12 2.84
CA ASP A 178 6.55 -5.64 1.50
C ASP A 178 5.06 -5.59 1.12
N ILE A 179 4.80 -5.32 -0.16
CA ILE A 179 3.54 -5.63 -0.84
C ILE A 179 3.86 -6.66 -1.91
N ASP A 180 3.15 -7.78 -1.91
CA ASP A 180 3.27 -8.79 -2.94
C ASP A 180 2.63 -8.31 -4.26
N VAL A 181 3.29 -8.56 -5.37
CA VAL A 181 2.87 -8.18 -6.72
C VAL A 181 2.71 -9.46 -7.54
N PRO A 182 1.50 -10.05 -7.57
CA PRO A 182 1.25 -11.24 -8.36
C PRO A 182 1.19 -10.87 -9.85
N GLY A 183 1.86 -11.65 -10.68
CA GLY A 183 1.72 -11.56 -12.12
C GLY A 183 0.45 -12.26 -12.60
N TYR A 184 -0.09 -11.83 -13.74
CA TYR A 184 -1.25 -12.48 -14.36
C TYR A 184 -0.90 -13.93 -14.76
N GLU A 185 -1.58 -14.89 -14.14
CA GLU A 185 -1.38 -16.33 -14.34
C GLU A 185 0.10 -16.79 -14.20
N SER A 186 0.94 -16.02 -13.53
CA SER A 186 2.37 -16.30 -13.42
C SER A 186 2.84 -16.26 -11.95
N GLY A 187 4.14 -16.06 -11.71
CA GLY A 187 4.71 -15.96 -10.38
C GLY A 187 4.38 -14.68 -9.62
N CYS A 188 5.21 -14.35 -8.67
CA CYS A 188 5.00 -13.19 -7.80
C CYS A 188 6.33 -12.46 -7.56
N ASN A 189 6.31 -11.14 -7.65
CA ASN A 189 7.40 -10.25 -7.27
C ASN A 189 7.03 -9.47 -5.98
N ARG A 190 7.83 -8.48 -5.58
CA ARG A 190 7.58 -7.63 -4.40
C ARG A 190 7.79 -6.16 -4.70
N LEU A 191 7.04 -5.37 -4.00
CA LEU A 191 7.32 -3.95 -3.78
C LEU A 191 7.84 -3.80 -2.35
N HIS A 192 9.12 -3.47 -2.22
CA HIS A 192 9.80 -3.19 -0.96
C HIS A 192 9.64 -1.72 -0.61
N LEU A 193 9.04 -1.44 0.54
CA LEU A 193 8.75 -0.10 1.03
C LEU A 193 9.50 0.14 2.34
N PHE A 194 10.41 1.08 2.31
CA PHE A 194 11.17 1.48 3.50
C PHE A 194 10.43 2.56 4.28
N ASP A 195 10.46 2.45 5.59
CA ASP A 195 9.84 3.38 6.52
C ASP A 195 10.79 3.70 7.66
N VAL A 196 10.52 4.75 8.42
CA VAL A 196 11.26 5.09 9.64
C VAL A 196 10.51 4.56 10.85
N ASP A 197 11.18 3.82 11.73
CA ASP A 197 10.54 3.20 12.89
C ASP A 197 10.04 4.20 13.97
N THR A 198 10.44 5.45 13.85
CA THR A 198 10.04 6.55 14.72
C THR A 198 9.01 7.50 14.11
N VAL A 199 8.45 7.16 12.94
CA VAL A 199 7.43 7.98 12.29
C VAL A 199 6.24 8.23 13.24
N ASP A 200 5.74 9.46 13.26
CA ASP A 200 4.69 9.90 14.18
C ASP A 200 3.60 10.67 13.45
N GLU A 201 2.52 9.97 13.13
CA GLU A 201 1.35 10.55 12.43
C GLU A 201 0.63 11.64 13.25
N SER A 202 0.82 11.65 14.58
CA SER A 202 0.12 12.58 15.46
C SER A 202 0.61 14.03 15.35
N ILE A 203 1.81 14.24 14.77
CA ILE A 203 2.35 15.59 14.55
C ILE A 203 1.64 16.35 13.43
N VAL A 204 0.79 15.68 12.64
CA VAL A 204 -0.02 16.30 11.59
C VAL A 204 -1.46 16.41 12.07
N PRO A 205 -2.06 17.63 12.15
CA PRO A 205 -3.47 17.80 12.48
C PRO A 205 -4.40 17.04 11.51
N GLN A 206 -5.60 16.69 11.97
CA GLN A 206 -6.56 15.90 11.16
C GLN A 206 -7.03 16.66 9.92
N ASP A 207 -7.13 17.97 10.01
CA ASP A 207 -7.71 18.84 8.99
C ASP A 207 -6.65 19.67 8.22
N SER A 208 -5.40 19.21 8.20
CA SER A 208 -4.27 19.93 7.61
C SER A 208 -3.23 18.96 7.04
N ILE A 209 -2.31 19.50 6.25
CA ILE A 209 -1.06 18.86 5.82
C ILE A 209 0.17 19.52 6.44
N ASN A 210 -0.01 20.49 7.32
CA ASN A 210 1.09 21.23 7.92
C ASN A 210 1.65 20.48 9.14
N PHE A 211 2.97 20.47 9.24
CA PHE A 211 3.71 19.86 10.36
C PHE A 211 5.09 20.52 10.52
N ASP A 212 5.74 20.29 11.66
CA ASP A 212 7.10 20.76 11.88
C ASP A 212 8.11 19.92 11.06
N LYS A 213 8.64 20.49 10.00
CA LYS A 213 9.58 19.86 9.07
C LYS A 213 10.98 19.62 9.67
N HIS A 214 11.30 20.17 10.84
CA HIS A 214 12.60 19.97 11.50
C HIS A 214 12.71 18.63 12.23
N GLN A 215 11.59 17.97 12.51
CA GLN A 215 11.55 16.68 13.20
C GLN A 215 11.74 15.50 12.24
N ILE A 216 12.87 15.48 11.51
CA ILE A 216 13.13 14.51 10.42
C ILE A 216 12.89 13.05 10.84
N GLN A 217 13.27 12.67 12.06
CA GLN A 217 13.06 11.32 12.57
C GLN A 217 11.59 10.93 12.72
N LYS A 218 10.68 11.91 12.79
CA LYS A 218 9.24 11.68 12.94
C LYS A 218 8.46 11.88 11.65
N ASN A 219 9.00 12.60 10.68
CA ASN A 219 8.22 13.08 9.55
C ASN A 219 8.71 12.59 8.17
N LEU A 220 9.85 11.89 8.09
CA LEU A 220 10.51 11.56 6.83
C LEU A 220 9.58 10.83 5.85
N THR A 221 8.77 9.90 6.33
CA THR A 221 7.88 9.06 5.53
C THR A 221 6.40 9.44 5.65
N LEU A 222 6.06 10.62 6.21
CA LEU A 222 4.66 11.03 6.31
C LEU A 222 4.07 11.41 4.95
N PHE A 223 4.72 12.30 4.20
CA PHE A 223 4.21 12.80 2.93
C PHE A 223 5.16 12.56 1.76
N LEU A 224 4.58 12.21 0.62
CA LEU A 224 5.19 12.32 -0.69
C LEU A 224 5.23 13.80 -1.06
N TYR A 225 6.38 14.34 -1.45
CA TYR A 225 6.57 15.74 -1.83
C TYR A 225 6.08 16.77 -0.80
N PRO A 226 6.61 16.74 0.44
CA PRO A 226 6.33 17.82 1.37
C PRO A 226 6.71 19.17 0.77
N ASP A 227 5.99 20.24 1.17
CA ASP A 227 6.28 21.59 0.74
C ASP A 227 7.76 21.95 0.98
N ASP A 228 8.46 22.40 -0.06
CA ASP A 228 9.88 22.74 -0.08
C ASP A 228 10.14 24.23 -0.37
N SER A 229 9.13 25.06 -0.12
CA SER A 229 9.26 26.53 -0.24
C SER A 229 10.24 27.11 0.77
N ASP A 230 10.51 26.41 1.86
CA ASP A 230 11.48 26.79 2.89
C ASP A 230 12.67 25.82 2.98
N ARG A 231 13.70 26.21 3.75
CA ARG A 231 14.94 25.41 3.92
C ARG A 231 14.68 24.06 4.59
N ALA A 232 13.74 23.99 5.52
CA ALA A 232 13.44 22.75 6.24
C ALA A 232 12.80 21.73 5.31
N GLY A 233 11.84 22.16 4.48
CA GLY A 233 11.21 21.31 3.48
C GLY A 233 12.20 20.82 2.40
N GLN A 234 13.11 21.69 1.95
CA GLN A 234 14.18 21.31 1.01
C GLN A 234 15.07 20.22 1.61
N LEU A 235 15.48 20.36 2.86
CA LEU A 235 16.29 19.35 3.55
C LEU A 235 15.51 18.03 3.74
N LEU A 236 14.24 18.09 4.12
CA LEU A 236 13.39 16.90 4.26
C LEU A 236 13.34 16.12 2.94
N ARG A 237 13.13 16.79 1.80
CA ARG A 237 13.15 16.14 0.48
C ARG A 237 14.49 15.54 0.12
N ILE A 238 15.59 16.20 0.47
CA ILE A 238 16.95 15.63 0.26
C ILE A 238 17.12 14.36 1.10
N TYR A 239 16.66 14.36 2.35
CA TYR A 239 16.75 13.18 3.21
C TYR A 239 15.87 12.02 2.71
N GLN A 240 14.71 12.30 2.13
CA GLN A 240 13.88 11.26 1.48
C GLN A 240 14.60 10.59 0.29
N GLN A 241 15.42 11.35 -0.47
CA GLN A 241 16.18 10.81 -1.60
C GLN A 241 17.40 9.98 -1.18
N TYR A 242 18.00 10.30 -0.04
CA TYR A 242 19.17 9.59 0.49
C TYR A 242 18.78 8.24 1.10
#